data_a356bf5b7b6667d3877876b2eb9e2c39
#
_entry.id   a356bf5b7b6667d3877876b2eb9e2c39
#
_cell.length_a   1.000
_cell.length_b   1.000
_cell.length_c   1.000
_cell.angle_alpha   90.00
_cell.angle_beta   90.00
_cell.angle_gamma   90.00
#
_symmetry.space_group_name_H-M   'P 1'
#
loop_
_entity.id
_entity.type
_entity.pdbx_description
1 polymer ?
#
loop_
_entity_poly.entity_id
_entity_poly.type
_entity_poly.pdbx_seq_one_letter_code
_entity_poly.pdbx_strand_id
1 'polypeptide(L)'
;GSQYLKTVAVKEVPKTQKIELQQALSLVENKTFLKPSSVTEITEDKPGSEYRGRSLPLYKIEALNDAKEEINVYVDPYTQEIVAIRSNQWRIWDFMWGVHIMDWDERDNIGNIFLKIFSILALLSALSGIYLFFASSSKIKN
;
A
#
# COMPACT_ATOMS: atom_id res chain seq x y z
N GLY A 1 10.57 0.53 2.95
CA GLY A 1 10.88 -0.90 2.72
C GLY A 1 12.37 -1.22 2.72
N SER A 2 13.25 -0.27 2.39
CA SER A 2 14.71 -0.48 2.29
C SER A 2 15.38 -0.84 3.62
N GLN A 3 14.85 -0.40 4.74
CA GLN A 3 15.39 -0.67 6.08
C GLN A 3 15.43 -2.16 6.49
N TYR A 4 14.68 -3.01 5.77
CA TYR A 4 14.62 -4.44 6.05
C TYR A 4 15.54 -5.28 5.14
N LEU A 5 16.15 -4.67 4.13
CA LEU A 5 16.94 -5.38 3.13
C LEU A 5 18.42 -5.42 3.49
N LYS A 6 19.03 -6.60 3.28
CA LYS A 6 20.48 -6.80 3.36
C LYS A 6 21.11 -6.64 1.99
N THR A 7 22.31 -6.10 1.93
CA THR A 7 23.11 -6.13 0.69
C THR A 7 23.72 -7.52 0.54
N VAL A 8 23.20 -8.31 -0.40
CA VAL A 8 23.69 -9.66 -0.69
C VAL A 8 24.15 -9.73 -2.15
N ALA A 9 25.30 -10.34 -2.41
CA ALA A 9 25.72 -10.64 -3.77
C ALA A 9 24.73 -11.65 -4.40
N VAL A 10 24.00 -11.22 -5.43
CA VAL A 10 23.00 -12.04 -6.12
C VAL A 10 23.72 -13.02 -7.03
N LYS A 11 23.62 -14.32 -6.73
CA LYS A 11 23.92 -15.36 -7.71
C LYS A 11 22.74 -15.38 -8.68
N GLU A 12 22.96 -15.02 -9.94
CA GLU A 12 21.93 -15.07 -10.96
C GLU A 12 21.41 -16.50 -11.11
N VAL A 13 20.15 -16.70 -10.72
CA VAL A 13 19.42 -17.96 -10.94
C VAL A 13 18.57 -17.77 -12.21
N PRO A 14 18.49 -18.75 -13.11
CA PRO A 14 17.67 -18.62 -14.32
C PRO A 14 16.22 -18.36 -13.96
N LYS A 15 15.68 -17.24 -14.43
CA LYS A 15 14.36 -16.62 -14.10
C LYS A 15 13.14 -17.39 -14.64
N THR A 16 13.27 -18.67 -14.96
CA THR A 16 12.24 -19.40 -15.71
C THR A 16 11.52 -20.48 -14.89
N GLN A 17 11.99 -20.81 -13.71
CA GLN A 17 11.40 -21.85 -12.87
C GLN A 17 10.86 -21.26 -11.57
N LYS A 18 9.60 -21.58 -11.27
CA LYS A 18 8.95 -21.24 -10.00
C LYS A 18 9.72 -21.87 -8.84
N ILE A 19 10.13 -21.07 -7.86
CA ILE A 19 10.80 -21.59 -6.66
C ILE A 19 9.83 -22.28 -5.72
N GLU A 20 10.33 -23.21 -4.93
CA GLU A 20 9.55 -23.87 -3.89
C GLU A 20 9.33 -22.95 -2.68
N LEU A 21 8.26 -23.23 -1.90
CA LEU A 21 7.88 -22.45 -0.72
C LEU A 21 9.03 -22.35 0.29
N GLN A 22 9.78 -23.44 0.51
CA GLN A 22 10.94 -23.46 1.41
C GLN A 22 12.08 -22.55 0.92
N GLN A 23 12.30 -22.50 -0.38
CA GLN A 23 13.30 -21.62 -0.97
C GLN A 23 12.92 -20.15 -0.81
N ALA A 24 11.62 -19.82 -0.87
CA ALA A 24 11.13 -18.47 -0.64
C ALA A 24 11.37 -18.01 0.82
N LEU A 25 11.19 -18.89 1.81
CA LEU A 25 11.53 -18.60 3.21
C LEU A 25 13.02 -18.29 3.36
N SER A 26 13.89 -19.17 2.85
CA SER A 26 15.35 -19.00 2.89
C SER A 26 15.79 -17.73 2.16
N LEU A 27 15.12 -17.37 1.06
CA LEU A 27 15.39 -16.15 0.32
C LEU A 27 15.13 -14.89 1.17
N VAL A 28 14.00 -14.85 1.89
CA VAL A 28 13.68 -13.72 2.78
C VAL A 28 14.65 -13.66 3.95
N GLU A 29 14.99 -14.78 4.58
CA GLU A 29 15.96 -14.84 5.67
C GLU A 29 17.33 -14.33 5.25
N ASN A 30 17.79 -14.70 4.04
CA ASN A 30 19.09 -14.30 3.52
C ASN A 30 19.12 -12.82 3.06
N LYS A 31 18.02 -12.33 2.46
CA LYS A 31 17.95 -10.97 1.90
C LYS A 31 17.47 -9.91 2.88
N THR A 32 16.92 -10.30 4.03
CA THR A 32 16.38 -9.36 5.02
C THR A 32 16.91 -9.63 6.43
N PHE A 33 16.63 -8.72 7.35
CA PHE A 33 16.88 -8.91 8.79
C PHE A 33 15.65 -9.49 9.51
N LEU A 34 14.68 -10.04 8.75
CA LEU A 34 13.44 -10.60 9.27
C LEU A 34 13.57 -12.09 9.53
N LYS A 35 12.78 -12.58 10.47
CA LYS A 35 12.66 -14.00 10.80
C LYS A 35 11.37 -14.54 10.20
N PRO A 36 11.42 -15.22 9.03
CA PRO A 36 10.23 -15.76 8.39
C PRO A 36 9.65 -16.91 9.23
N SER A 37 8.31 -16.97 9.31
CA SER A 37 7.58 -17.98 10.09
C SER A 37 6.66 -18.84 9.23
N SER A 38 6.01 -18.25 8.24
CA SER A 38 5.07 -18.94 7.36
C SER A 38 5.15 -18.43 5.94
N VAL A 39 4.69 -19.25 4.98
CA VAL A 39 4.58 -18.86 3.57
C VAL A 39 3.26 -19.36 2.99
N THR A 40 2.57 -18.48 2.26
CA THR A 40 1.31 -18.78 1.57
C THR A 40 1.39 -18.30 0.13
N GLU A 41 0.90 -19.10 -0.81
CA GLU A 41 0.79 -18.68 -2.21
C GLU A 41 -0.50 -17.89 -2.41
N ILE A 42 -0.38 -16.76 -3.12
CA ILE A 42 -1.50 -15.90 -3.53
C ILE A 42 -1.62 -15.98 -5.04
N THR A 43 -2.78 -16.42 -5.51
CA THR A 43 -3.10 -16.55 -6.93
C THR A 43 -4.23 -15.64 -7.38
N GLU A 44 -4.97 -15.05 -6.42
CA GLU A 44 -6.12 -14.19 -6.69
C GLU A 44 -5.83 -12.75 -6.29
N ASP A 45 -6.24 -11.82 -7.15
CA ASP A 45 -6.21 -10.40 -6.83
C ASP A 45 -7.43 -10.03 -5.97
N LYS A 46 -7.17 -9.22 -4.93
CA LYS A 46 -8.22 -8.71 -4.05
C LYS A 46 -8.11 -7.19 -3.96
N PRO A 47 -9.18 -6.45 -4.26
CA PRO A 47 -9.22 -5.01 -4.06
C PRO A 47 -8.80 -4.63 -2.63
N GLY A 48 -8.08 -3.54 -2.47
CA GLY A 48 -7.58 -3.08 -1.17
C GLY A 48 -6.51 -3.96 -0.51
N SER A 49 -6.03 -5.01 -1.17
CA SER A 49 -4.99 -5.88 -0.63
C SER A 49 -3.64 -5.18 -0.49
N GLU A 50 -2.78 -5.71 0.40
CA GLU A 50 -1.41 -5.20 0.58
C GLU A 50 -0.51 -5.42 -0.66
N TYR A 51 -0.90 -6.30 -1.56
CA TYR A 51 -0.18 -6.66 -2.79
C TYR A 51 -0.84 -6.13 -4.07
N ARG A 52 -1.87 -5.26 -3.95
CA ARG A 52 -2.57 -4.68 -5.10
C ARG A 52 -1.60 -4.04 -6.10
N GLY A 53 -1.91 -4.15 -7.37
CA GLY A 53 -1.05 -3.66 -8.45
C GLY A 53 0.23 -4.47 -8.69
N ARG A 54 0.34 -5.67 -8.10
CA ARG A 54 1.46 -6.60 -8.33
C ARG A 54 1.01 -7.76 -9.20
N SER A 55 1.93 -8.25 -10.03
CA SER A 55 1.69 -9.44 -10.85
C SER A 55 1.56 -10.69 -9.96
N LEU A 56 0.58 -11.54 -10.27
CA LEU A 56 0.37 -12.82 -9.60
C LEU A 56 0.92 -13.97 -10.44
N PRO A 57 1.26 -15.12 -9.85
CA PRO A 57 1.16 -15.45 -8.43
C PRO A 57 2.25 -14.81 -7.58
N LEU A 58 2.01 -14.66 -6.26
CA LEU A 58 2.96 -14.16 -5.28
C LEU A 58 3.06 -15.12 -4.09
N TYR A 59 4.21 -15.15 -3.44
CA TYR A 59 4.37 -15.74 -2.12
C TYR A 59 4.28 -14.67 -1.05
N LYS A 60 3.29 -14.77 -0.16
CA LYS A 60 3.21 -14.00 1.06
C LYS A 60 3.96 -14.73 2.15
N ILE A 61 4.98 -14.10 2.70
CA ILE A 61 5.78 -14.62 3.80
C ILE A 61 5.52 -13.74 5.01
N GLU A 62 5.00 -14.36 6.07
CA GLU A 62 4.85 -13.70 7.36
C GLU A 62 6.17 -13.82 8.11
N ALA A 63 6.67 -12.71 8.61
CA ALA A 63 7.95 -12.64 9.28
C ALA A 63 7.90 -11.70 10.48
N LEU A 64 8.82 -11.86 11.41
CA LEU A 64 8.98 -10.98 12.57
C LEU A 64 10.28 -10.18 12.45
N ASN A 65 10.22 -8.92 12.85
CA ASN A 65 11.41 -8.12 13.06
C ASN A 65 11.98 -8.35 14.49
N ASP A 66 13.10 -7.70 14.82
CA ASP A 66 13.71 -7.82 16.14
C ASP A 66 12.82 -7.26 17.27
N ALA A 67 11.90 -6.35 16.96
CA ALA A 67 10.91 -5.84 17.89
C ALA A 67 9.67 -6.74 18.02
N LYS A 68 9.67 -7.93 17.39
CA LYS A 68 8.54 -8.87 17.31
C LYS A 68 7.28 -8.31 16.64
N GLU A 69 7.43 -7.34 15.77
CA GLU A 69 6.34 -6.84 14.94
C GLU A 69 6.14 -7.74 13.72
N GLU A 70 4.89 -7.98 13.35
CA GLU A 70 4.52 -8.75 12.17
C GLU A 70 4.73 -7.96 10.89
N ILE A 71 5.53 -8.53 9.99
CA ILE A 71 5.87 -7.96 8.68
C ILE A 71 5.47 -8.95 7.61
N ASN A 72 4.67 -8.52 6.64
CA ASN A 72 4.38 -9.30 5.45
C ASN A 72 5.38 -8.98 4.34
N VAL A 73 6.02 -10.01 3.83
CA VAL A 73 6.98 -9.92 2.70
C VAL A 73 6.36 -10.62 1.50
N TYR A 74 6.29 -9.94 0.38
CA TYR A 74 5.76 -10.47 -0.87
C TYR A 74 6.91 -10.73 -1.83
N VAL A 75 6.99 -11.96 -2.33
CA VAL A 75 8.05 -12.43 -3.21
C VAL A 75 7.43 -12.94 -4.51
N ASP A 76 7.99 -12.52 -5.63
CA ASP A 76 7.66 -13.10 -6.92
C ASP A 76 8.37 -14.46 -7.05
N PRO A 77 7.62 -15.56 -7.25
CA PRO A 77 8.20 -16.91 -7.28
C PRO A 77 9.05 -17.20 -8.52
N TYR A 78 8.94 -16.40 -9.58
CA TYR A 78 9.69 -16.58 -10.82
C TYR A 78 10.94 -15.69 -10.87
N THR A 79 10.80 -14.41 -10.50
CA THR A 79 11.93 -13.48 -10.50
C THR A 79 12.78 -13.58 -9.23
N GLN A 80 12.24 -14.20 -8.17
CA GLN A 80 12.88 -14.28 -6.84
C GLN A 80 13.19 -12.91 -6.23
N GLU A 81 12.38 -11.93 -6.60
CA GLU A 81 12.48 -10.57 -6.10
C GLU A 81 11.48 -10.31 -4.98
N ILE A 82 11.90 -9.57 -3.97
CA ILE A 82 11.00 -9.05 -2.94
C ILE A 82 10.28 -7.85 -3.54
N VAL A 83 9.02 -8.03 -3.92
CA VAL A 83 8.22 -7.00 -4.60
C VAL A 83 7.51 -6.04 -3.64
N ALA A 84 7.30 -6.45 -2.38
CA ALA A 84 6.73 -5.58 -1.36
C ALA A 84 7.07 -6.05 0.05
N ILE A 85 7.21 -5.10 0.98
CA ILE A 85 7.33 -5.35 2.42
C ILE A 85 6.31 -4.46 3.11
N ARG A 86 5.46 -5.03 3.96
CA ARG A 86 4.33 -4.37 4.61
C ARG A 86 4.41 -4.52 6.11
N SER A 87 4.66 -3.42 6.80
CA SER A 87 4.68 -3.31 8.26
C SER A 87 3.37 -2.73 8.79
N ASN A 88 3.17 -2.75 10.10
CA ASN A 88 2.05 -2.06 10.75
C ASN A 88 2.04 -0.55 10.43
N GLN A 89 3.21 0.06 10.42
CA GLN A 89 3.33 1.48 10.05
C GLN A 89 2.86 1.73 8.62
N TRP A 90 3.19 0.83 7.68
CA TRP A 90 2.69 0.92 6.31
C TRP A 90 1.17 0.78 6.26
N ARG A 91 0.56 -0.13 7.04
CA ARG A 91 -0.90 -0.32 7.09
C ARG A 91 -1.63 0.91 7.61
N ILE A 92 -1.08 1.56 8.66
CA ILE A 92 -1.63 2.81 9.19
C ILE A 92 -1.56 3.91 8.13
N TRP A 93 -0.43 4.04 7.46
CA TRP A 93 -0.27 5.02 6.40
C TRP A 93 -1.23 4.77 5.22
N ASP A 94 -1.36 3.52 4.78
CA ASP A 94 -2.26 3.11 3.72
C ASP A 94 -3.74 3.37 4.07
N PHE A 95 -4.13 3.13 5.32
CA PHE A 95 -5.45 3.48 5.83
C PHE A 95 -5.68 5.00 5.81
N MET A 96 -4.73 5.79 6.31
CA MET A 96 -4.82 7.24 6.30
C MET A 96 -4.89 7.81 4.88
N TRP A 97 -4.17 7.20 3.94
CA TRP A 97 -4.27 7.54 2.53
C TRP A 97 -5.67 7.28 1.98
N GLY A 98 -6.25 6.10 2.24
CA GLY A 98 -7.63 5.77 1.85
C GLY A 98 -8.65 6.79 2.40
N VAL A 99 -8.51 7.19 3.66
CA VAL A 99 -9.33 8.25 4.27
C VAL A 99 -9.15 9.60 3.54
N HIS A 100 -7.91 9.95 3.21
CA HIS A 100 -7.60 11.22 2.54
C HIS A 100 -8.23 11.33 1.15
N ILE A 101 -8.21 10.26 0.37
CA ILE A 101 -8.84 10.22 -0.97
C ILE A 101 -10.30 9.80 -0.94
N MET A 102 -10.88 9.53 0.25
CA MET A 102 -12.25 9.06 0.44
C MET A 102 -12.57 7.76 -0.32
N ASP A 103 -11.55 6.95 -0.55
CA ASP A 103 -11.67 5.62 -1.14
C ASP A 103 -11.30 4.55 -0.09
N TRP A 104 -12.32 3.88 0.42
CA TRP A 104 -12.20 2.97 1.57
C TRP A 104 -12.07 1.52 1.12
N ASP A 105 -12.40 1.24 -0.13
CA ASP A 105 -12.45 -0.11 -0.68
C ASP A 105 -11.17 -0.44 -1.48
N GLU A 106 -10.93 0.27 -2.56
CA GLU A 106 -9.78 0.01 -3.45
C GLU A 106 -8.52 0.76 -3.02
N ARG A 107 -8.65 1.94 -2.38
CA ARG A 107 -7.59 2.84 -1.89
C ARG A 107 -6.68 3.42 -2.98
N ASP A 108 -7.11 3.32 -4.23
CA ASP A 108 -6.39 3.81 -5.40
C ASP A 108 -7.28 4.62 -6.34
N ASN A 109 -8.61 4.64 -6.11
CA ASN A 109 -9.60 5.33 -6.95
C ASN A 109 -9.83 6.77 -6.50
N ILE A 110 -9.04 7.70 -7.03
CA ILE A 110 -9.17 9.14 -6.77
C ILE A 110 -10.46 9.72 -7.39
N GLY A 111 -11.07 9.04 -8.37
CA GLY A 111 -12.28 9.48 -9.06
C GLY A 111 -13.59 9.05 -8.40
N ASN A 112 -13.59 8.63 -7.12
CA ASN A 112 -14.76 8.07 -6.45
C ASN A 112 -15.90 9.10 -6.26
N ILE A 113 -17.12 8.61 -6.07
CA ILE A 113 -18.32 9.43 -5.97
C ILE A 113 -18.30 10.38 -4.76
N PHE A 114 -17.70 9.94 -3.64
CA PHE A 114 -17.63 10.76 -2.43
C PHE A 114 -16.78 12.01 -2.65
N LEU A 115 -15.60 11.85 -3.27
CA LEU A 115 -14.73 12.98 -3.57
C LEU A 115 -15.44 13.99 -4.50
N LYS A 116 -16.22 13.52 -5.50
CA LYS A 116 -17.01 14.37 -6.39
C LYS A 116 -18.07 15.14 -5.62
N ILE A 117 -18.82 14.49 -4.72
CA ILE A 117 -19.85 15.14 -3.88
C ILE A 117 -19.21 16.22 -3.00
N PHE A 118 -18.13 15.90 -2.29
CA PHE A 118 -17.45 16.85 -1.43
C PHE A 118 -16.84 18.03 -2.21
N SER A 119 -16.34 17.79 -3.41
CA SER A 119 -15.84 18.86 -4.29
C SER A 119 -16.96 19.84 -4.69
N ILE A 120 -18.15 19.33 -5.00
CA ILE A 120 -19.34 20.18 -5.31
C ILE A 120 -19.76 20.97 -4.06
N LEU A 121 -19.83 20.34 -2.90
CA LEU A 121 -20.17 21.02 -1.65
C LEU A 121 -19.15 22.12 -1.29
N ALA A 122 -17.87 21.86 -1.48
CA ALA A 122 -16.82 22.85 -1.26
C ALA A 122 -16.98 24.05 -2.21
N LEU A 123 -17.28 23.79 -3.49
CA LEU A 123 -17.54 24.85 -4.46
C LEU A 123 -18.75 25.71 -4.08
N LEU A 124 -19.87 25.09 -3.69
CA LEU A 124 -21.07 25.80 -3.24
C LEU A 124 -20.80 26.64 -1.98
N SER A 125 -20.03 26.09 -1.04
CA SER A 125 -19.62 26.82 0.17
C SER A 125 -18.76 28.04 -0.15
N ALA A 126 -17.81 27.90 -1.07
CA ALA A 126 -16.96 29.00 -1.52
C ALA A 126 -17.79 30.10 -2.21
N LEU A 127 -18.70 29.74 -3.10
CA LEU A 127 -19.58 30.69 -3.80
C LEU A 127 -20.51 31.43 -2.82
N SER A 128 -21.11 30.73 -1.85
CA SER A 128 -21.95 31.35 -0.82
C SER A 128 -21.15 32.30 0.08
N GLY A 129 -19.91 31.96 0.42
CA GLY A 129 -19.01 32.84 1.18
C GLY A 129 -18.70 34.14 0.43
N ILE A 130 -18.40 34.03 -0.87
CA ILE A 130 -18.19 35.20 -1.75
C ILE A 130 -19.45 36.06 -1.83
N TYR A 131 -20.61 35.44 -2.04
CA TYR A 131 -21.90 36.16 -2.09
C TYR A 131 -22.15 36.92 -0.78
N LEU A 132 -22.00 36.28 0.37
CA LEU A 132 -22.20 36.90 1.67
C LEU A 132 -21.23 38.05 1.94
N PHE A 133 -20.00 37.94 1.49
CA PHE A 133 -19.01 39.01 1.59
C PHE A 133 -19.48 40.28 0.85
N PHE A 134 -19.91 40.15 -0.39
CA PHE A 134 -20.41 41.30 -1.15
C PHE A 134 -21.76 41.84 -0.61
N ALA A 135 -22.67 40.95 -0.20
CA ALA A 135 -23.96 41.35 0.37
C ALA A 135 -23.82 42.11 1.70
N SER A 136 -22.86 41.68 2.55
CA SER A 136 -22.54 42.35 3.83
C SER A 136 -21.83 43.69 3.60
N SER A 137 -20.91 43.73 2.65
CA SER A 137 -20.15 44.96 2.33
C SER A 137 -21.03 46.09 1.81
N SER A 138 -22.12 45.76 1.10
CA SER A 138 -23.06 46.77 0.60
C SER A 138 -23.93 47.41 1.72
N LYS A 139 -24.16 46.71 2.84
CA LYS A 139 -24.92 47.23 4.00
C LYS A 139 -24.15 48.19 4.90
N ILE A 140 -22.84 48.21 4.80
CA ILE A 140 -21.98 49.11 5.63
C ILE A 140 -21.86 50.50 4.98
N LYS A 141 -22.26 50.67 3.70
CA LYS A 141 -22.17 51.96 2.95
C LYS A 141 -23.42 52.82 2.99
N ASN A 142 -24.49 52.38 3.66
CA ASN A 142 -25.69 53.15 3.95
C ASN A 142 -25.82 53.43 5.46
#